data_7cac29866ae14e8d4c1171f6f294bf2c
#
_entry.id   7cac29866ae14e8d4c1171f6f294bf2c
#
_cell.length_a   1.000
_cell.length_b   1.000
_cell.length_c   1.000
_cell.angle_alpha   90.00
_cell.angle_beta   90.00
_cell.angle_gamma   90.00
#
_symmetry.space_group_name_H-M   'P 1'
#
loop_
_entity.id
_entity.type
_entity.pdbx_description
1 polymer ?
#
loop_
_entity_poly.entity_id
_entity_poly.type
_entity_poly.pdbx_seq_one_letter_code
_entity_poly.pdbx_strand_id
1 'polypeptide(L)'
;MKLGTSLKRITHLDPETFQIALEYPDGFRDTVDLRFLFQHPRRKPLVLEILRGQLFGRCFIESGALAWPNGYELCPDAIRGWISEQKKRPAA
;
A
#
# COMPACT_ATOMS: atom_id res chain seq x y z
N MET A 1 -3.68 25.84 -3.97
CA MET A 1 -2.49 25.17 -3.55
C MET A 1 -2.57 23.67 -3.87
N LYS A 2 -1.45 23.10 -4.10
CA LYS A 2 -1.41 21.71 -4.44
C LYS A 2 -1.59 20.84 -3.21
N LEU A 3 -2.52 19.94 -3.28
CA LEU A 3 -2.72 18.99 -2.23
C LEU A 3 -1.92 17.75 -2.52
N GLY A 4 -1.75 16.93 -1.52
CA GLY A 4 -1.08 15.67 -1.69
C GLY A 4 -1.78 14.81 -2.72
N THR A 5 -1.05 13.85 -3.24
CA THR A 5 -1.60 12.89 -4.17
C THR A 5 -2.64 12.03 -3.45
N SER A 6 -3.71 11.69 -4.15
CA SER A 6 -4.73 10.78 -3.61
C SER A 6 -4.78 9.55 -4.47
N LEU A 7 -5.17 8.44 -3.87
CA LEU A 7 -5.43 7.22 -4.64
C LEU A 7 -6.83 7.27 -5.22
N LYS A 8 -6.98 6.70 -6.42
CA LYS A 8 -8.27 6.63 -7.07
C LYS A 8 -8.94 5.29 -6.81
N ARG A 9 -8.21 4.20 -7.02
CA ARG A 9 -8.79 2.88 -6.82
C ARG A 9 -7.72 1.82 -6.64
N ILE A 10 -8.12 0.71 -6.04
CA ILE A 10 -7.33 -0.50 -5.99
C ILE A 10 -7.76 -1.36 -7.16
N THR A 11 -6.82 -1.71 -8.06
CA THR A 11 -7.16 -2.49 -9.24
C THR A 11 -6.89 -3.98 -9.05
N HIS A 12 -6.00 -4.34 -8.13
CA HIS A 12 -5.69 -5.73 -7.83
C HIS A 12 -5.01 -5.82 -6.48
N LEU A 13 -5.21 -6.92 -5.79
CA LEU A 13 -4.63 -7.11 -4.47
C LEU A 13 -4.27 -8.58 -4.31
N ASP A 14 -3.04 -8.83 -3.86
CA ASP A 14 -2.57 -10.18 -3.62
C ASP A 14 -2.14 -10.31 -2.16
N PRO A 15 -2.95 -10.95 -1.32
CA PRO A 15 -2.62 -11.06 0.10
C PRO A 15 -1.46 -12.01 0.38
N GLU A 16 -1.13 -12.89 -0.55
CA GLU A 16 -0.04 -13.82 -0.32
C GLU A 16 1.32 -13.18 -0.54
N THR A 17 1.42 -12.25 -1.48
CA THR A 17 2.67 -11.56 -1.76
C THR A 17 2.71 -10.15 -1.24
N PHE A 18 1.62 -9.67 -0.61
CA PHE A 18 1.50 -8.32 -0.09
C PHE A 18 1.71 -7.27 -1.17
N GLN A 19 1.20 -7.55 -2.37
CA GLN A 19 1.28 -6.63 -3.48
C GLN A 19 -0.08 -6.04 -3.78
N ILE A 20 -0.11 -4.75 -4.05
CA ILE A 20 -1.35 -4.05 -4.35
C ILE A 20 -1.13 -3.21 -5.59
N ALA A 21 -1.99 -3.41 -6.59
CA ALA A 21 -1.97 -2.59 -7.80
C ALA A 21 -2.95 -1.44 -7.60
N LEU A 22 -2.49 -0.24 -7.89
CA LEU A 22 -3.22 0.98 -7.60
C LEU A 22 -3.29 1.88 -8.81
N GLU A 23 -4.33 2.70 -8.84
CA GLU A 23 -4.48 3.74 -9.86
C GLU A 23 -4.63 5.08 -9.18
N TYR A 24 -3.93 6.09 -9.69
CA TYR A 24 -4.01 7.47 -9.23
C TYR A 24 -4.86 8.28 -10.19
N PRO A 25 -5.42 9.40 -9.73
CA PRO A 25 -6.30 10.20 -10.61
C PRO A 25 -5.62 10.75 -11.85
N ASP A 26 -4.29 10.90 -11.83
CA ASP A 26 -3.56 11.39 -13.00
C ASP A 26 -3.29 10.29 -14.02
N GLY A 27 -3.85 9.11 -13.82
CA GLY A 27 -3.67 8.00 -14.75
C GLY A 27 -2.51 7.09 -14.43
N PHE A 28 -1.69 7.45 -13.44
CA PHE A 28 -0.57 6.59 -13.05
C PHE A 28 -1.10 5.30 -12.44
N ARG A 29 -0.59 4.19 -12.90
CA ARG A 29 -0.96 2.86 -12.40
C ARG A 29 0.29 2.05 -12.17
N ASP A 30 0.35 1.39 -11.04
CA ASP A 30 1.46 0.48 -10.79
C ASP A 30 1.15 -0.37 -9.57
N THR A 31 2.06 -1.29 -9.28
CA THR A 31 1.94 -2.20 -8.17
C THR A 31 2.99 -1.85 -7.13
N VAL A 32 2.58 -1.79 -5.87
CA VAL A 32 3.50 -1.61 -4.76
C VAL A 32 3.66 -2.94 -4.02
N ASP A 33 4.89 -3.26 -3.66
CA ASP A 33 5.21 -4.44 -2.87
C ASP A 33 5.38 -3.99 -1.43
N LEU A 34 4.50 -4.47 -0.56
CA LEU A 34 4.50 -4.05 0.84
C LEU A 34 5.14 -5.07 1.78
N ARG A 35 5.90 -6.04 1.22
CA ARG A 35 6.56 -7.01 2.09
C ARG A 35 7.52 -6.36 3.06
N PHE A 36 8.13 -5.23 2.69
CA PHE A 36 9.06 -4.57 3.59
C PHE A 36 8.37 -4.06 4.85
N LEU A 37 7.04 -3.87 4.82
CA LEU A 37 6.26 -3.48 5.99
C LEU A 37 5.70 -4.69 6.72
N PHE A 38 5.18 -5.65 5.97
CA PHE A 38 4.42 -6.75 6.55
C PHE A 38 5.27 -7.95 6.92
N GLN A 39 6.47 -8.05 6.36
CA GLN A 39 7.40 -9.14 6.69
C GLN A 39 8.63 -8.64 7.42
N HIS A 40 8.62 -7.38 7.85
CA HIS A 40 9.73 -6.81 8.61
C HIS A 40 9.81 -7.47 9.99
N PRO A 41 11.03 -7.74 10.49
CA PRO A 41 11.15 -8.36 11.83
C PRO A 41 10.57 -7.51 12.95
N ARG A 42 10.54 -6.20 12.77
CA ARG A 42 10.00 -5.29 13.79
C ARG A 42 8.72 -4.66 13.27
N ARG A 43 7.72 -5.50 13.06
CA ARG A 43 6.44 -5.00 12.57
C ARG A 43 5.74 -4.14 13.61
N LYS A 44 5.09 -3.08 13.12
CA LYS A 44 4.30 -2.23 13.99
C LYS A 44 3.08 -2.97 14.51
N PRO A 45 2.56 -2.57 15.68
CA PRO A 45 1.41 -3.29 16.26
C PRO A 45 0.21 -3.38 15.31
N LEU A 46 -0.10 -2.32 14.58
CA LEU A 46 -1.24 -2.36 13.67
C LEU A 46 -0.99 -3.31 12.51
N VAL A 47 0.26 -3.42 12.04
CA VAL A 47 0.60 -4.38 11.01
C VAL A 47 0.40 -5.80 11.52
N LEU A 48 0.82 -6.07 12.76
CA LEU A 48 0.61 -7.39 13.35
C LEU A 48 -0.87 -7.72 13.45
N GLU A 49 -1.71 -6.75 13.80
CA GLU A 49 -3.15 -6.97 13.85
C GLU A 49 -3.71 -7.34 12.50
N ILE A 50 -3.26 -6.66 11.45
CA ILE A 50 -3.70 -6.96 10.10
C ILE A 50 -3.34 -8.40 9.73
N LEU A 51 -2.11 -8.81 10.07
CA LEU A 51 -1.68 -10.16 9.76
C LEU A 51 -2.45 -11.21 10.55
N ARG A 52 -2.62 -10.98 11.84
CA ARG A 52 -3.30 -11.95 12.70
C ARG A 52 -4.77 -12.09 12.35
N GLY A 53 -5.40 -10.99 11.97
CA GLY A 53 -6.80 -11.00 11.60
C GLY A 53 -7.04 -11.31 10.14
N GLN A 54 -5.97 -11.56 9.38
CA GLN A 54 -6.07 -11.82 7.95
C GLN A 54 -6.80 -10.68 7.23
N LEU A 55 -6.47 -9.45 7.62
CA LEU A 55 -7.17 -8.27 7.14
C LEU A 55 -6.53 -7.64 5.91
N PHE A 56 -5.39 -8.17 5.45
CA PHE A 56 -4.68 -7.51 4.36
C PHE A 56 -5.59 -7.28 3.15
N GLY A 57 -6.37 -8.28 2.79
CA GLY A 57 -7.25 -8.19 1.64
C GLY A 57 -8.46 -7.29 1.85
N ARG A 58 -8.63 -6.72 3.02
CA ARG A 58 -9.75 -5.84 3.32
C ARG A 58 -9.38 -4.37 3.26
N CYS A 59 -8.25 -4.05 2.68
CA CYS A 59 -7.86 -2.65 2.56
C CYS A 59 -8.81 -1.92 1.60
N PHE A 60 -8.90 -0.62 1.80
CA PHE A 60 -9.77 0.22 1.01
C PHE A 60 -9.16 1.61 0.93
N ILE A 61 -9.77 2.47 0.12
CA ILE A 61 -9.30 3.84 0.00
C ILE A 61 -10.22 4.73 0.84
N GLU A 62 -9.59 5.45 1.78
CA GLU A 62 -10.32 6.38 2.62
C GLU A 62 -9.65 7.73 2.52
N SER A 63 -10.41 8.73 2.05
CA SER A 63 -9.89 10.10 1.87
C SER A 63 -8.61 10.11 1.05
N GLY A 64 -8.55 9.23 0.05
CA GLY A 64 -7.39 9.15 -0.85
C GLY A 64 -6.24 8.35 -0.34
N ALA A 65 -6.27 7.85 0.89
CA ALA A 65 -5.19 7.05 1.45
C ALA A 65 -5.57 5.58 1.44
N LEU A 66 -4.56 4.72 1.46
CA LEU A 66 -4.77 3.28 1.57
C LEU A 66 -4.96 2.94 3.04
N ALA A 67 -6.08 2.30 3.37
CA ALA A 67 -6.44 2.08 4.76
C ALA A 67 -6.90 0.65 5.01
N TRP A 68 -6.81 0.23 6.25
CA TRP A 68 -7.30 -1.08 6.70
C TRP A 68 -8.33 -0.88 7.80
N PRO A 69 -9.19 -1.88 8.04
CA PRO A 69 -10.28 -1.72 9.02
C PRO A 69 -9.82 -1.40 10.44
N ASN A 70 -8.57 -1.69 10.77
CA ASN A 70 -8.05 -1.44 12.11
C ASN A 70 -7.44 -0.05 12.27
N GLY A 71 -7.59 0.82 11.27
CA GLY A 71 -7.08 2.18 11.34
C GLY A 71 -5.69 2.40 10.80
N TYR A 72 -5.01 1.34 10.34
CA TYR A 72 -3.70 1.51 9.72
C TYR A 72 -3.88 2.16 8.36
N GLU A 73 -3.06 3.17 8.07
CA GLU A 73 -3.16 3.92 6.83
C GLU A 73 -1.79 4.14 6.23
N LEU A 74 -1.73 4.20 4.92
CA LEU A 74 -0.52 4.51 4.18
C LEU A 74 -0.76 5.71 3.29
N CYS A 75 0.15 6.68 3.36
CA CYS A 75 0.07 7.90 2.59
C CYS A 75 0.25 7.59 1.10
N PRO A 76 -0.61 8.11 0.23
CA PRO A 76 -0.48 7.84 -1.20
C PRO A 76 0.82 8.37 -1.80
N ASP A 77 1.34 9.48 -1.29
CA ASP A 77 2.62 9.99 -1.76
C ASP A 77 3.76 9.05 -1.38
N ALA A 78 3.72 8.50 -0.18
CA ALA A 78 4.73 7.54 0.25
C ALA A 78 4.68 6.30 -0.62
N ILE A 79 3.47 5.81 -0.91
CA ILE A 79 3.31 4.63 -1.76
C ILE A 79 3.91 4.88 -3.14
N ARG A 80 3.65 6.05 -3.71
CA ARG A 80 4.19 6.37 -5.02
C ARG A 80 5.71 6.44 -5.00
N GLY A 81 6.27 6.93 -3.90
CA GLY A 81 7.72 6.94 -3.72
C GLY A 81 8.28 5.52 -3.65
N TRP A 82 7.60 4.64 -2.92
CA TRP A 82 8.02 3.25 -2.82
C TRP A 82 7.96 2.55 -4.17
N ILE A 83 6.92 2.79 -4.96
CA ILE A 83 6.83 2.23 -6.30
C ILE A 83 8.03 2.66 -7.13
N SER A 84 8.36 3.94 -7.09
CA SER A 84 9.50 4.48 -7.83
C SER A 84 10.80 3.82 -7.38
N GLU A 85 10.99 3.69 -6.07
CA GLU A 85 12.16 3.03 -5.51
C GLU A 85 12.26 1.58 -5.95
N GLN A 86 11.15 0.88 -5.90
CA GLN A 86 11.14 -0.54 -6.21
C GLN A 86 11.42 -0.80 -7.68
N LYS A 87 11.00 0.12 -8.55
CA LYS A 87 11.28 -0.03 -9.97
C LYS A 87 12.73 0.21 -10.31
N LYS A 88 13.44 0.97 -9.49
CA LYS A 88 14.86 1.24 -9.72
C LYS A 88 15.76 0.11 -9.30
N ARG A 89 15.26 -0.81 -8.48
CA ARG A 89 16.08 -1.91 -7.99
C ARG A 89 16.07 -3.04 -9.00
N PRO A 90 17.24 -3.57 -9.33
CA PRO A 90 17.26 -4.76 -10.19
C PRO A 90 16.65 -5.93 -9.46
N ALA A 91 16.08 -6.84 -10.22
CA ALA A 91 15.57 -8.08 -9.64
C ALA A 91 16.73 -8.85 -9.05
N ALA A 92 16.58 -9.27 -7.84
CA ALA A 92 17.63 -10.01 -7.15
C ALA A 92 17.67 -11.45 -7.61
#